data_4892338b167231d27471fd7ea2658d10
#
_entry.id   4892338b167231d27471fd7ea2658d10
#
_cell.length_a   1.000
_cell.length_b   1.000
_cell.length_c   1.000
_cell.angle_alpha   90.00
_cell.angle_beta   90.00
_cell.angle_gamma   90.00
#
_symmetry.space_group_name_H-M   'P 1'
#
loop_
_entity.id
_entity.type
_entity.pdbx_description
1 polymer ?
#
loop_
_entity_poly.entity_id
_entity_poly.type
_entity_poly.pdbx_seq_one_letter_code
_entity_poly.pdbx_strand_id
1 'polypeptide(L)'
;TRDDSLTDGWTHDSKMPGNRYIEGELSSPVKANYLRVLFTADYDARFVGFTELVINDGEFVKPINDPTVEGNSGESQGNLYTNLVDGKVLTSYKAEKEQGELVYHLSEDTAANHVRLIADVPTGTTVKVSVRTLNEAGESVWKNLGKVKSSFQTFALPGENPRILDVKVAWDGGSAEFYELSTFTKEVTEDEIQPEE
;
A
#
# COMPACT_ATOMS: atom_id res chain seq x y z
N THR A 1 -3.13 31.96 -4.56
CA THR A 1 -2.38 31.28 -5.63
C THR A 1 -0.92 31.41 -5.31
N ARG A 2 -0.25 30.28 -5.10
CA ARG A 2 1.19 30.27 -4.97
C ARG A 2 1.77 30.49 -6.36
N ASP A 3 2.78 31.36 -6.49
CA ASP A 3 3.46 31.60 -7.73
C ASP A 3 4.02 30.30 -8.31
N ASP A 4 3.81 30.06 -9.57
CA ASP A 4 4.30 28.88 -10.29
C ASP A 4 5.82 28.74 -10.32
N SER A 5 6.55 29.81 -10.04
CA SER A 5 8.01 29.85 -9.93
C SER A 5 8.52 29.44 -8.54
N LEU A 6 7.64 29.34 -7.53
CA LEU A 6 8.04 29.03 -6.17
C LEU A 6 8.20 27.52 -6.00
N THR A 7 9.44 27.07 -5.95
CA THR A 7 9.83 25.71 -5.61
C THR A 7 10.21 25.57 -4.13
N ASP A 8 10.21 26.67 -3.38
CA ASP A 8 10.65 26.71 -2.00
C ASP A 8 9.69 25.97 -1.07
N GLY A 9 10.24 25.11 -0.24
CA GLY A 9 9.53 24.36 0.77
C GLY A 9 8.96 23.02 0.29
N TRP A 10 9.39 22.54 -0.86
CA TRP A 10 9.12 21.18 -1.31
C TRP A 10 10.34 20.31 -1.09
N THR A 11 10.21 19.26 -0.33
CA THR A 11 11.19 18.19 -0.36
C THR A 11 10.94 17.34 -1.59
N HIS A 12 11.81 17.46 -2.56
CA HIS A 12 11.90 16.51 -3.65
C HIS A 12 12.77 15.35 -3.20
N ASP A 13 12.17 14.31 -2.76
CA ASP A 13 12.92 13.08 -2.54
C ASP A 13 12.56 12.01 -3.53
N SER A 14 12.30 12.36 -4.73
CA SER A 14 11.78 11.38 -5.64
C SER A 14 12.40 11.41 -7.01
N LYS A 15 13.69 11.40 -7.04
CA LYS A 15 14.39 10.81 -8.17
C LYS A 15 14.46 9.29 -7.97
N MET A 16 13.32 8.66 -7.90
CA MET A 16 13.22 7.22 -8.13
C MET A 16 12.76 7.04 -9.56
N PRO A 17 13.67 6.96 -10.54
CA PRO A 17 13.27 6.73 -11.93
C PRO A 17 12.53 5.40 -11.99
N GLY A 18 11.33 5.45 -12.48
CA GLY A 18 10.52 4.27 -12.70
C GLY A 18 9.63 3.82 -11.54
N ASN A 19 9.47 4.57 -10.47
CA ASN A 19 8.49 4.25 -9.46
C ASN A 19 7.08 4.65 -9.90
N ARG A 20 6.13 3.73 -9.74
CA ARG A 20 4.70 4.02 -9.88
C ARG A 20 4.10 4.64 -8.63
N TYR A 21 4.82 4.57 -7.53
CA TYR A 21 4.42 5.10 -6.24
C TYR A 21 5.48 6.06 -5.73
N ILE A 22 5.07 7.27 -5.40
CA ILE A 22 5.93 8.31 -4.87
C ILE A 22 5.26 8.82 -3.61
N GLU A 23 6.00 8.83 -2.53
CA GLU A 23 5.58 9.36 -1.26
C GLU A 23 6.59 10.38 -0.77
N GLY A 24 6.12 11.49 -0.23
CA GLY A 24 6.99 12.55 0.24
C GLY A 24 6.34 13.37 1.34
N GLU A 25 7.15 13.80 2.29
CA GLU A 25 6.75 14.71 3.35
C GLU A 25 7.20 16.13 3.05
N LEU A 26 6.33 17.10 3.31
CA LEU A 26 6.73 18.50 3.24
C LEU A 26 7.60 18.86 4.44
N SER A 27 8.69 19.58 4.24
CA SER A 27 9.60 20.03 5.29
C SER A 27 8.91 20.86 6.40
N SER A 28 7.74 21.40 6.10
CA SER A 28 6.84 22.02 7.07
C SER A 28 5.41 22.03 6.55
N PRO A 29 4.39 21.97 7.45
CA PRO A 29 3.00 22.06 7.05
C PRO A 29 2.69 23.37 6.31
N VAL A 30 2.00 23.27 5.19
CA VAL A 30 1.62 24.42 4.34
C VAL A 30 0.11 24.46 4.18
N LYS A 31 -0.50 25.61 4.43
CA LYS A 31 -1.89 25.85 4.02
C LYS A 31 -1.92 26.29 2.57
N ALA A 32 -2.49 25.49 1.71
CA ALA A 32 -2.63 25.78 0.29
C ALA A 32 -4.04 25.45 -0.20
N ASN A 33 -4.55 26.26 -1.15
CA ASN A 33 -5.81 25.99 -1.82
C ASN A 33 -5.64 25.18 -3.11
N TYR A 34 -4.42 25.10 -3.62
CA TYR A 34 -4.09 24.43 -4.87
C TYR A 34 -2.80 23.63 -4.72
N LEU A 35 -2.79 22.47 -5.33
CA LEU A 35 -1.61 21.65 -5.54
C LEU A 35 -1.31 21.58 -7.03
N ARG A 36 -0.06 21.72 -7.37
CA ARG A 36 0.42 21.52 -8.74
C ARG A 36 1.47 20.41 -8.74
N VAL A 37 1.24 19.41 -9.58
CA VAL A 37 2.20 18.32 -9.81
C VAL A 37 2.88 18.60 -11.16
N LEU A 38 4.22 18.67 -11.15
CA LEU A 38 5.02 18.86 -12.35
C LEU A 38 5.72 17.53 -12.67
N PHE A 39 5.54 17.08 -13.89
CA PHE A 39 6.22 15.92 -14.44
C PHE A 39 7.32 16.39 -15.37
N THR A 40 8.53 15.93 -15.12
CA THR A 40 9.65 16.09 -16.05
C THR A 40 10.06 14.70 -16.52
N ALA A 41 10.03 14.48 -17.81
CA ALA A 41 10.50 13.24 -18.41
C ALA A 41 11.90 13.47 -18.96
N ASP A 42 12.87 12.66 -18.51
CA ASP A 42 14.25 12.72 -18.99
C ASP A 42 14.46 11.97 -20.31
N TYR A 43 13.43 11.28 -20.81
CA TYR A 43 13.44 10.51 -22.04
C TYR A 43 12.16 10.70 -22.83
N ASP A 44 12.10 10.14 -24.06
CA ASP A 44 10.92 10.08 -24.95
C ASP A 44 9.70 9.38 -24.36
N ALA A 45 9.44 9.56 -23.05
CA ALA A 45 8.21 9.11 -22.42
C ALA A 45 7.05 9.87 -23.04
N ARG A 46 6.27 9.19 -23.85
CA ARG A 46 5.15 9.78 -24.59
C ARG A 46 3.95 10.12 -23.70
N PHE A 47 3.90 9.50 -22.50
CA PHE A 47 2.79 9.65 -21.56
C PHE A 47 3.31 9.61 -20.13
N VAL A 48 2.86 10.58 -19.33
CA VAL A 48 3.02 10.60 -17.89
C VAL A 48 1.62 10.73 -17.30
N GLY A 49 1.28 9.90 -16.33
CA GLY A 49 0.00 9.94 -15.65
C GLY A 49 0.12 9.40 -14.24
N PHE A 50 -0.89 9.66 -13.44
CA PHE A 50 -1.05 9.06 -12.12
C PHE A 50 -2.51 8.65 -11.92
N THR A 51 -2.72 7.63 -11.12
CA THR A 51 -4.05 7.06 -10.84
C THR A 51 -4.64 7.59 -9.55
N GLU A 52 -3.79 8.00 -8.61
CA GLU A 52 -4.21 8.48 -7.31
C GLU A 52 -3.27 9.58 -6.81
N LEU A 53 -3.80 10.55 -6.08
CA LEU A 53 -3.07 11.56 -5.35
C LEU A 53 -3.68 11.73 -3.97
N VAL A 54 -2.93 11.38 -2.94
CA VAL A 54 -3.35 11.51 -1.54
C VAL A 54 -2.59 12.65 -0.87
N ILE A 55 -3.27 13.43 -0.06
CA ILE A 55 -2.72 14.58 0.65
C ILE A 55 -3.07 14.45 2.13
N ASN A 56 -2.12 14.70 3.00
CA ASN A 56 -2.28 14.59 4.47
C ASN A 56 -2.61 13.17 4.95
N ASP A 57 -2.01 12.16 4.36
CA ASP A 57 -2.28 10.76 4.66
C ASP A 57 -1.64 10.25 5.97
N GLY A 58 -1.38 11.13 6.93
CA GLY A 58 -0.87 10.78 8.24
C GLY A 58 0.66 10.74 8.33
N GLU A 59 1.16 10.17 9.41
CA GLU A 59 2.60 9.97 9.59
C GLU A 59 3.11 8.84 8.71
N PHE A 60 4.12 9.14 7.90
CA PHE A 60 4.85 8.15 7.14
C PHE A 60 5.61 7.21 8.07
N VAL A 61 5.23 5.96 8.08
CA VAL A 61 5.99 4.92 8.78
C VAL A 61 6.87 4.23 7.76
N LYS A 62 8.19 4.25 8.00
CA LYS A 62 9.15 3.53 7.16
C LYS A 62 8.67 2.12 6.90
N PRO A 63 8.84 1.61 5.68
CA PRO A 63 8.61 0.20 5.39
C PRO A 63 9.33 -0.66 6.42
N ILE A 64 8.68 -1.69 6.85
CA ILE A 64 9.24 -2.62 7.84
C ILE A 64 10.49 -3.23 7.25
N ASN A 65 11.60 -3.17 8.00
CA ASN A 65 12.83 -3.80 7.58
C ASN A 65 12.61 -5.33 7.51
N ASP A 66 12.83 -5.88 6.33
CA ASP A 66 12.77 -7.33 6.05
C ASP A 66 11.47 -8.06 6.45
N PRO A 67 10.31 -7.67 5.90
CA PRO A 67 9.14 -8.52 6.05
C PRO A 67 9.34 -9.81 5.25
N THR A 68 9.00 -10.92 5.86
CA THR A 68 8.90 -12.19 5.12
C THR A 68 7.52 -12.32 4.51
N VAL A 69 7.46 -12.72 3.24
CA VAL A 69 6.21 -13.01 2.54
C VAL A 69 6.18 -14.49 2.20
N GLU A 70 5.10 -15.16 2.55
CA GLU A 70 4.84 -16.55 2.18
C GLU A 70 3.61 -16.61 1.28
N GLY A 71 3.55 -17.59 0.39
CA GLY A 71 2.41 -17.76 -0.50
C GLY A 71 2.24 -19.19 -0.99
N ASN A 72 1.08 -19.46 -1.58
CA ASN A 72 0.71 -20.80 -2.07
C ASN A 72 0.46 -20.88 -3.58
N SER A 73 0.71 -19.80 -4.32
CA SER A 73 0.46 -19.74 -5.77
C SER A 73 1.68 -20.08 -6.63
N GLY A 74 2.88 -20.06 -6.05
CA GLY A 74 4.14 -20.33 -6.75
C GLY A 74 4.93 -19.08 -7.09
N GLU A 75 6.23 -19.26 -7.28
CA GLU A 75 7.16 -18.22 -7.70
C GLU A 75 7.93 -18.67 -8.94
N SER A 76 8.30 -17.72 -9.77
CA SER A 76 9.14 -17.95 -10.96
C SER A 76 10.18 -16.83 -11.11
N GLN A 77 11.07 -16.94 -12.09
CA GLN A 77 12.13 -15.95 -12.27
C GLN A 77 11.58 -14.54 -12.47
N GLY A 78 11.91 -13.64 -11.54
CA GLY A 78 11.44 -12.25 -11.54
C GLY A 78 10.02 -12.05 -11.01
N ASN A 79 9.29 -13.13 -10.70
CA ASN A 79 7.94 -13.12 -10.15
C ASN A 79 7.97 -13.68 -8.71
N LEU A 80 8.50 -12.88 -7.78
CA LEU A 80 8.78 -13.29 -6.41
C LEU A 80 7.78 -12.65 -5.44
N TYR A 81 7.44 -13.35 -4.38
CA TYR A 81 6.59 -12.82 -3.30
C TYR A 81 7.19 -11.57 -2.65
N THR A 82 8.51 -11.49 -2.56
CA THR A 82 9.24 -10.33 -2.03
C THR A 82 9.08 -9.06 -2.86
N ASN A 83 8.61 -9.15 -4.11
CA ASN A 83 8.32 -7.99 -4.94
C ASN A 83 7.22 -7.09 -4.35
N LEU A 84 6.36 -7.64 -3.46
CA LEU A 84 5.31 -6.85 -2.79
C LEU A 84 5.85 -5.92 -1.72
N VAL A 85 7.07 -6.12 -1.26
CA VAL A 85 7.62 -5.43 -0.09
C VAL A 85 9.03 -4.89 -0.33
N ASP A 86 9.43 -4.79 -1.59
CA ASP A 86 10.75 -4.31 -1.99
C ASP A 86 10.82 -2.78 -2.15
N GLY A 87 9.68 -2.09 -1.91
CA GLY A 87 9.56 -0.63 -2.04
C GLY A 87 9.58 -0.14 -3.49
N LYS A 88 9.35 -1.04 -4.47
CA LYS A 88 9.43 -0.73 -5.89
C LYS A 88 8.15 -1.14 -6.60
N VAL A 89 7.31 -0.21 -6.95
CA VAL A 89 6.08 -0.47 -7.72
C VAL A 89 6.30 -0.77 -9.22
N LEU A 90 7.55 -0.90 -9.66
CA LEU A 90 7.89 -1.43 -10.99
C LEU A 90 8.09 -2.94 -11.00
N THR A 91 8.34 -3.52 -9.86
CA THR A 91 8.33 -4.94 -9.63
C THR A 91 6.93 -5.36 -9.23
N SER A 92 6.53 -6.56 -9.55
CA SER A 92 5.23 -7.10 -9.19
C SER A 92 5.33 -8.59 -8.92
N TYR A 93 4.36 -9.11 -8.19
CA TYR A 93 4.06 -10.52 -8.14
C TYR A 93 2.73 -10.76 -8.87
N LYS A 94 2.78 -11.52 -9.95
CA LYS A 94 1.60 -11.95 -10.68
C LYS A 94 1.22 -13.36 -10.24
N ALA A 95 0.00 -13.51 -9.75
CA ALA A 95 -0.51 -14.80 -9.29
C ALA A 95 -0.52 -15.82 -10.45
N GLU A 96 0.08 -16.98 -10.24
CA GLU A 96 0.15 -18.07 -11.23
C GLU A 96 -1.12 -18.94 -11.23
N LYS A 97 -1.93 -18.81 -10.18
CA LYS A 97 -3.19 -19.55 -10.00
C LYS A 97 -4.37 -18.59 -9.92
N GLU A 98 -5.54 -19.07 -10.31
CA GLU A 98 -6.79 -18.31 -10.22
C GLU A 98 -7.28 -18.14 -8.76
N GLN A 99 -6.71 -18.89 -7.83
CA GLN A 99 -6.99 -18.80 -6.39
C GLN A 99 -5.69 -18.96 -5.60
N GLY A 100 -5.51 -18.15 -4.57
CA GLY A 100 -4.35 -18.25 -3.71
C GLY A 100 -4.36 -17.24 -2.58
N GLU A 101 -3.27 -17.26 -1.82
CA GLU A 101 -3.03 -16.29 -0.75
C GLU A 101 -1.53 -16.00 -0.59
N LEU A 102 -1.26 -14.79 -0.11
CA LEU A 102 0.04 -14.33 0.37
C LEU A 102 -0.12 -13.91 1.82
N VAL A 103 0.84 -14.25 2.65
CA VAL A 103 0.91 -13.83 4.05
C VAL A 103 2.20 -13.05 4.27
N TYR A 104 2.04 -11.85 4.75
CA TYR A 104 3.09 -10.90 5.05
C TYR A 104 3.27 -10.80 6.55
N HIS A 105 4.45 -11.15 7.06
CA HIS A 105 4.75 -11.16 8.49
C HIS A 105 5.42 -9.83 8.89
N LEU A 106 4.83 -9.14 9.86
CA LEU A 106 5.42 -7.93 10.44
C LEU A 106 6.36 -8.31 11.59
N SER A 107 7.39 -7.49 11.80
CA SER A 107 8.22 -7.64 13.00
C SER A 107 7.39 -7.32 14.27
N GLU A 108 7.75 -7.96 15.38
CA GLU A 108 7.04 -7.83 16.64
C GLU A 108 6.96 -6.38 17.19
N ASP A 109 7.89 -5.53 16.78
CA ASP A 109 7.96 -4.14 17.21
C ASP A 109 7.11 -3.16 16.39
N THR A 110 6.35 -3.66 15.41
CA THR A 110 5.59 -2.80 14.51
C THR A 110 4.22 -2.48 15.08
N ALA A 111 3.95 -1.19 15.24
CA ALA A 111 2.66 -0.66 15.70
C ALA A 111 1.82 -0.16 14.52
N ALA A 112 1.57 -1.00 13.53
CA ALA A 112 0.77 -0.62 12.37
C ALA A 112 -0.73 -0.85 12.63
N ASN A 113 -1.55 0.07 12.14
CA ASN A 113 -3.01 -0.03 12.15
C ASN A 113 -3.64 0.15 10.77
N HIS A 114 -2.84 0.37 9.73
CA HIS A 114 -3.28 0.46 8.35
C HIS A 114 -2.49 -0.47 7.45
N VAL A 115 -3.16 -0.93 6.40
CA VAL A 115 -2.58 -1.69 5.29
C VAL A 115 -2.88 -0.96 4.00
N ARG A 116 -1.88 -0.78 3.17
CA ARG A 116 -2.02 -0.25 1.81
C ARG A 116 -1.60 -1.33 0.81
N LEU A 117 -2.45 -1.56 -0.17
CA LEU A 117 -2.20 -2.51 -1.24
C LEU A 117 -2.32 -1.81 -2.59
N ILE A 118 -1.31 -2.02 -3.45
CA ILE A 118 -1.32 -1.62 -4.85
C ILE A 118 -1.42 -2.90 -5.67
N ALA A 119 -2.50 -3.04 -6.44
CA ALA A 119 -2.77 -4.24 -7.21
C ALA A 119 -3.61 -3.95 -8.46
N ASP A 120 -3.40 -4.74 -9.50
CA ASP A 120 -4.31 -4.84 -10.63
C ASP A 120 -5.18 -6.09 -10.44
N VAL A 121 -6.49 -5.86 -10.28
CA VAL A 121 -7.47 -6.93 -10.06
C VAL A 121 -8.36 -7.04 -11.29
N PRO A 122 -8.25 -8.12 -12.06
CA PRO A 122 -9.08 -8.32 -13.24
C PRO A 122 -10.56 -8.43 -12.90
N THR A 123 -11.41 -8.07 -13.85
CA THR A 123 -12.86 -8.24 -13.73
C THR A 123 -13.20 -9.71 -13.46
N GLY A 124 -14.03 -9.94 -12.46
CA GLY A 124 -14.41 -11.29 -12.03
C GLY A 124 -13.53 -11.87 -10.93
N THR A 125 -12.36 -11.27 -10.67
CA THR A 125 -11.50 -11.65 -9.56
C THR A 125 -11.88 -10.89 -8.30
N THR A 126 -11.92 -11.58 -7.18
CA THR A 126 -12.09 -10.99 -5.85
C THR A 126 -10.79 -11.05 -5.08
N VAL A 127 -10.31 -9.93 -4.58
CA VAL A 127 -9.16 -9.86 -3.67
C VAL A 127 -9.62 -9.35 -2.32
N LYS A 128 -9.24 -10.05 -1.25
CA LYS A 128 -9.56 -9.70 0.14
C LYS A 128 -8.28 -9.48 0.94
N VAL A 129 -8.34 -8.50 1.83
CA VAL A 129 -7.27 -8.21 2.79
C VAL A 129 -7.77 -8.55 4.19
N SER A 130 -6.97 -9.34 4.91
CA SER A 130 -7.20 -9.68 6.32
C SER A 130 -5.92 -9.45 7.11
N VAL A 131 -6.04 -9.19 8.39
CA VAL A 131 -4.91 -9.01 9.28
C VAL A 131 -5.02 -9.96 10.48
N ARG A 132 -3.86 -10.43 10.96
CA ARG A 132 -3.78 -11.08 12.26
C ARG A 132 -3.42 -10.01 13.30
N THR A 133 -4.19 -9.97 14.36
CA THR A 133 -4.04 -9.00 15.45
C THR A 133 -4.30 -9.69 16.80
N LEU A 134 -4.09 -9.00 17.90
CA LEU A 134 -4.42 -9.49 19.23
C LEU A 134 -5.83 -9.03 19.62
N ASN A 135 -6.61 -9.93 20.22
CA ASN A 135 -7.87 -9.57 20.87
C ASN A 135 -7.61 -9.03 22.30
N GLU A 136 -8.67 -8.66 23.01
CA GLU A 136 -8.59 -8.14 24.38
C GLU A 136 -7.96 -9.14 25.38
N ALA A 137 -8.05 -10.45 25.10
CA ALA A 137 -7.44 -11.51 25.90
C ALA A 137 -5.95 -11.74 25.54
N GLY A 138 -5.40 -11.01 24.58
CA GLY A 138 -4.04 -11.19 24.08
C GLY A 138 -3.86 -12.38 23.13
N GLU A 139 -4.95 -12.97 22.66
CA GLU A 139 -4.92 -14.07 21.70
C GLU A 139 -4.89 -13.54 20.26
N SER A 140 -4.10 -14.19 19.39
CA SER A 140 -4.04 -13.79 18.00
C SER A 140 -5.28 -14.25 17.22
N VAL A 141 -5.92 -13.32 16.52
CA VAL A 141 -7.13 -13.55 15.72
C VAL A 141 -6.99 -12.92 14.34
N TRP A 142 -7.57 -13.56 13.33
CA TRP A 142 -7.69 -12.98 12.00
C TRP A 142 -8.94 -12.10 11.92
N LYS A 143 -8.76 -10.87 11.41
CA LYS A 143 -9.85 -9.94 11.07
C LYS A 143 -9.83 -9.64 9.59
N ASN A 144 -11.00 -9.71 8.94
CA ASN A 144 -11.17 -9.27 7.56
C ASN A 144 -11.26 -7.74 7.52
N LEU A 145 -10.44 -7.08 6.72
CA LEU A 145 -10.48 -5.63 6.51
C LEU A 145 -11.34 -5.25 5.30
N GLY A 146 -11.63 -6.19 4.41
CA GLY A 146 -12.51 -5.98 3.27
C GLY A 146 -11.95 -6.43 1.93
N LYS A 147 -12.65 -6.03 0.86
CA LYS A 147 -12.30 -6.34 -0.53
C LYS A 147 -11.57 -5.18 -1.19
N VAL A 148 -10.65 -5.50 -2.07
CA VAL A 148 -9.98 -4.52 -2.94
C VAL A 148 -10.99 -4.04 -3.99
N LYS A 149 -11.22 -2.73 -4.06
CA LYS A 149 -12.16 -2.05 -4.97
C LYS A 149 -11.47 -1.10 -5.95
N SER A 150 -10.20 -0.80 -5.72
CA SER A 150 -9.38 0.07 -6.57
C SER A 150 -7.94 -0.43 -6.62
N SER A 151 -7.20 -0.01 -7.64
CA SER A 151 -5.78 -0.41 -7.81
C SER A 151 -4.85 0.15 -6.74
N PHE A 152 -5.28 1.14 -6.00
CA PHE A 152 -4.62 1.69 -4.82
C PHE A 152 -5.64 1.74 -3.70
N GLN A 153 -5.47 0.91 -2.67
CA GLN A 153 -6.44 0.80 -1.60
C GLN A 153 -5.79 0.77 -0.24
N THR A 154 -6.30 1.59 0.67
CA THR A 154 -5.94 1.58 2.08
C THR A 154 -7.06 0.94 2.90
N PHE A 155 -6.68 0.16 3.88
CA PHE A 155 -7.56 -0.48 4.85
C PHE A 155 -7.14 -0.09 6.25
N ALA A 156 -8.10 0.19 7.12
CA ALA A 156 -7.86 0.49 8.53
C ALA A 156 -8.25 -0.67 9.44
N LEU A 157 -7.47 -0.91 10.48
CA LEU A 157 -7.82 -1.78 11.59
C LEU A 157 -8.29 -0.88 12.76
N PRO A 158 -9.61 -0.82 13.04
CA PRO A 158 -10.12 -0.01 14.11
C PRO A 158 -9.78 -0.59 15.48
N GLY A 159 -9.69 0.26 16.49
CA GLY A 159 -9.49 -0.11 17.89
C GLY A 159 -8.57 0.85 18.64
N GLU A 160 -8.53 0.71 19.95
CA GLU A 160 -7.55 1.39 20.78
C GLU A 160 -6.21 0.65 20.69
N ASN A 161 -5.18 1.32 20.17
CA ASN A 161 -3.85 0.77 19.95
C ASN A 161 -3.84 -0.56 19.17
N PRO A 162 -4.50 -0.62 17.99
CA PRO A 162 -4.52 -1.83 17.21
C PRO A 162 -3.10 -2.17 16.73
N ARG A 163 -2.78 -3.46 16.74
CA ARG A 163 -1.49 -3.96 16.30
C ARG A 163 -1.68 -5.05 15.27
N ILE A 164 -1.19 -4.79 14.07
CA ILE A 164 -1.15 -5.79 13.00
C ILE A 164 0.09 -6.65 13.19
N LEU A 165 -0.07 -7.95 13.25
CA LEU A 165 1.00 -8.94 13.32
C LEU A 165 1.35 -9.49 11.93
N ASP A 166 0.31 -9.80 11.16
CA ASP A 166 0.44 -10.27 9.78
C ASP A 166 -0.64 -9.63 8.91
N VAL A 167 -0.35 -9.54 7.62
CA VAL A 167 -1.31 -9.19 6.58
C VAL A 167 -1.47 -10.36 5.64
N LYS A 168 -2.70 -10.76 5.36
CA LYS A 168 -3.05 -11.75 4.36
C LYS A 168 -3.78 -11.09 3.19
N VAL A 169 -3.30 -11.36 1.98
CA VAL A 169 -3.96 -11.03 0.73
C VAL A 169 -4.40 -12.33 0.08
N ALA A 170 -5.70 -12.53 -0.07
CA ALA A 170 -6.27 -13.72 -0.69
C ALA A 170 -7.07 -13.34 -1.94
N TRP A 171 -6.98 -14.14 -2.99
CA TRP A 171 -7.72 -13.92 -4.24
C TRP A 171 -8.41 -15.18 -4.72
N ASP A 172 -9.49 -14.98 -5.48
CA ASP A 172 -10.30 -16.02 -6.08
C ASP A 172 -10.98 -15.51 -7.36
N GLY A 173 -11.15 -16.40 -8.36
CA GLY A 173 -11.83 -16.13 -9.61
C GLY A 173 -10.95 -15.59 -10.74
N GLY A 174 -9.64 -15.49 -10.53
CA GLY A 174 -8.70 -15.10 -11.58
C GLY A 174 -7.34 -14.67 -11.04
N SER A 175 -6.40 -14.50 -11.94
CA SER A 175 -5.02 -14.06 -11.65
C SER A 175 -4.99 -12.57 -11.34
N ALA A 176 -4.59 -12.18 -10.14
CA ALA A 176 -4.31 -10.79 -9.78
C ALA A 176 -2.81 -10.50 -9.89
N GLU A 177 -2.45 -9.21 -10.07
CA GLU A 177 -1.08 -8.74 -10.05
C GLU A 177 -0.90 -7.74 -8.91
N PHE A 178 0.05 -8.02 -8.02
CA PHE A 178 0.31 -7.24 -6.81
C PHE A 178 1.64 -6.50 -6.94
N TYR A 179 1.65 -5.20 -6.73
CA TYR A 179 2.83 -4.35 -6.89
C TYR A 179 3.49 -3.99 -5.58
N GLU A 180 2.71 -3.55 -4.58
CA GLU A 180 3.26 -3.13 -3.31
C GLU A 180 2.26 -3.37 -2.17
N LEU A 181 2.76 -3.85 -1.05
CA LEU A 181 2.05 -4.01 0.20
C LEU A 181 2.83 -3.28 1.29
N SER A 182 2.23 -2.30 1.91
CA SER A 182 2.82 -1.56 3.02
C SER A 182 1.88 -1.44 4.19
N THR A 183 2.45 -1.23 5.38
CA THR A 183 1.72 -0.99 6.61
C THR A 183 2.20 0.30 7.24
N PHE A 184 1.32 1.02 7.92
CA PHE A 184 1.64 2.29 8.55
C PHE A 184 0.69 2.59 9.70
N THR A 185 0.99 3.63 10.47
CA THR A 185 0.17 4.12 11.57
C THR A 185 -0.38 5.50 11.23
N LYS A 186 -1.70 5.64 11.36
CA LYS A 186 -2.40 6.90 11.16
C LYS A 186 -3.66 6.92 12.02
N GLU A 187 -4.26 8.08 12.25
CA GLU A 187 -5.59 8.18 12.83
C GLU A 187 -6.62 7.50 11.93
N VAL A 188 -7.42 6.61 12.51
CA VAL A 188 -8.46 5.87 11.77
C VAL A 188 -9.69 6.76 11.62
N THR A 189 -10.17 6.94 10.40
CA THR A 189 -11.42 7.65 10.09
C THR A 189 -12.54 6.66 9.76
N GLU A 190 -13.79 7.04 10.00
CA GLU A 190 -14.95 6.14 9.83
C GLU A 190 -15.12 5.64 8.39
N ASP A 191 -14.75 6.44 7.41
CA ASP A 191 -14.84 6.11 5.97
C ASP A 191 -13.78 5.09 5.51
N GLU A 192 -12.74 4.85 6.30
CA GLU A 192 -11.69 3.86 6.00
C GLU A 192 -12.05 2.45 6.50
N ILE A 193 -13.08 2.35 7.34
CA ILE A 193 -13.55 1.06 7.88
C ILE A 193 -14.57 0.48 6.90
N GLN A 194 -14.24 -0.66 6.30
CA GLN A 194 -15.22 -1.37 5.50
C GLN A 194 -16.19 -2.15 6.41
N PRO A 195 -17.49 -2.13 6.11
CA PRO A 195 -18.44 -2.93 6.87
C PRO A 195 -18.10 -4.41 6.75
N GLU A 196 -18.25 -5.15 7.86
CA GLU A 196 -18.13 -6.61 7.85
C GLU A 196 -19.20 -7.19 6.92
N GLU A 197 -18.77 -7.99 5.93
CA GLU A 197 -19.64 -8.75 5.02
C GLU A 197 -19.91 -10.17 5.55
#